data_cc1422802479e8856dd25cca42fcb47b
#
_entry.id   cc1422802479e8856dd25cca42fcb47b
#
_cell.length_a   1.000
_cell.length_b   1.000
_cell.length_c   1.000
_cell.angle_alpha   90.00
_cell.angle_beta   90.00
_cell.angle_gamma   90.00
#
_symmetry.space_group_name_H-M   'P 1'
#
loop_
_entity.id
_entity.type
_entity.pdbx_description
1 polymer ?
#
loop_
_entity_poly.entity_id
_entity_poly.type
_entity_poly.pdbx_seq_one_letter_code
_entity_poly.pdbx_strand_id
1 'polypeptide(L)'
;MIAEMLRNLILKFKESTKISSKFFKMAESLAQAEEVIGKRPATEDHEPVVPKKKKKKKGQPVTLGPSENAKRKIALLVSYNGAGYYGVQINRGFATIESELFPALVKIGAIQPDHAETPSKMWFQRGSRTDKGVSAVGQTFSLKAKLVPDFVQKMNENLPEKIRIMGYIRTTNAFDSKNFCCSRTYMYMMPTFSFAPVEKFITNEYRTGPEIIERVREVLKRFLGTHKFHNFTSGVKFSDACASRYMIKFECSDPYVRDGVEFVTLHVKGQSFMLHQIRKMIGITIAIVRGYCGENVIDKCWGPVQVDVPKAPGLGLVLEELHFDGYNKKFGCDGIHDPIDWTPFRESQEKFKEEHIISDIVAQEKEDRVMFNWMRTLQFHNFGEPRSEGSEKPWANVARMLREKSSPPPTEQTTDTAAQEDGEPPIVGDSAACEVKDSTNSTVPEVTIDTTVSEGTTDVIHNSTPVSPVKADTEPRSESTSDLSAESASR
;
A
#
# COMPACT_ATOMS: atom_id res chain seq x y z
N MET A 1 -5.82 49.91 16.91
CA MET A 1 -5.05 49.14 17.91
C MET A 1 -4.70 47.73 17.47
N ILE A 2 -5.67 46.86 17.11
CA ILE A 2 -5.39 45.49 16.66
C ILE A 2 -4.63 45.47 15.32
N ALA A 3 -5.02 46.31 14.36
CA ALA A 3 -4.37 46.43 13.05
C ALA A 3 -2.90 46.92 13.16
N GLU A 4 -2.63 47.77 14.12
CA GLU A 4 -1.29 48.34 14.37
C GLU A 4 -0.38 47.33 15.10
N MET A 5 -0.95 46.51 16.01
CA MET A 5 -0.23 45.36 16.61
C MET A 5 0.11 44.30 15.56
N LEU A 6 -0.76 43.98 14.63
CA LEU A 6 -0.51 43.05 13.54
C LEU A 6 0.56 43.56 12.55
N ARG A 7 0.53 44.89 12.22
CA ARG A 7 1.61 45.50 11.42
C ARG A 7 2.98 45.40 12.09
N ASN A 8 3.06 45.68 13.38
CA ASN A 8 4.30 45.59 14.14
C ASN A 8 4.81 44.14 14.32
N LEU A 9 3.88 43.18 14.42
CA LEU A 9 4.22 41.75 14.46
C LEU A 9 4.77 41.27 13.11
N ILE A 10 4.15 41.70 12.00
CA ILE A 10 4.59 41.39 10.63
C ILE A 10 5.95 42.00 10.32
N LEU A 11 6.25 43.22 10.80
CA LEU A 11 7.55 43.86 10.63
C LEU A 11 8.66 43.13 11.42
N LYS A 12 8.39 42.68 12.63
CA LYS A 12 9.34 41.87 13.43
C LYS A 12 9.61 40.49 12.87
N PHE A 13 8.59 39.87 12.19
CA PHE A 13 8.79 38.61 11.48
C PHE A 13 9.58 38.74 10.16
N LYS A 14 9.59 39.93 9.54
CA LYS A 14 10.35 40.22 8.32
C LYS A 14 11.86 40.14 8.50
N GLU A 15 12.34 40.40 9.71
CA GLU A 15 13.79 40.38 10.04
C GLU A 15 14.33 38.99 10.42
N SER A 16 13.44 38.04 10.68
CA SER A 16 13.83 36.72 11.27
C SER A 16 13.75 35.52 10.34
N THR A 17 13.05 35.57 9.17
CA THR A 17 12.90 34.37 8.33
C THR A 17 12.69 34.70 6.85
N LYS A 18 13.44 34.03 5.96
CA LYS A 18 13.22 34.01 4.50
C LYS A 18 11.94 33.25 4.17
N ILE A 19 10.77 33.89 4.26
CA ILE A 19 9.47 33.30 3.87
C ILE A 19 9.15 33.66 2.42
N SER A 20 8.69 32.69 1.66
CA SER A 20 8.32 32.74 0.24
C SER A 20 7.35 33.89 -0.07
N SER A 21 7.63 34.65 -1.15
CA SER A 21 6.89 35.84 -1.63
C SER A 21 5.38 35.60 -1.88
N LYS A 22 4.94 34.38 -1.96
CA LYS A 22 3.53 33.99 -2.17
C LYS A 22 2.66 34.15 -0.92
N PHE A 23 3.23 33.92 0.27
CA PHE A 23 2.51 34.09 1.55
C PHE A 23 2.31 35.57 1.88
N PHE A 24 3.25 36.41 1.45
CA PHE A 24 3.19 37.85 1.70
C PHE A 24 2.10 38.55 0.89
N LYS A 25 1.92 38.18 -0.39
CA LYS A 25 0.85 38.71 -1.23
C LYS A 25 -0.55 38.32 -0.76
N MET A 26 -0.70 37.18 -0.10
CA MET A 26 -2.01 36.75 0.44
C MET A 26 -2.35 37.49 1.74
N ALA A 27 -1.35 37.82 2.57
CA ALA A 27 -1.56 38.61 3.79
C ALA A 27 -1.89 40.10 3.49
N GLU A 28 -1.27 40.69 2.47
CA GLU A 28 -1.59 42.04 1.99
C GLU A 28 -3.01 42.14 1.39
N SER A 29 -3.43 41.12 0.65
CA SER A 29 -4.80 41.04 0.09
C SER A 29 -5.88 40.94 1.17
N LEU A 30 -5.62 40.27 2.29
CA LEU A 30 -6.54 40.17 3.43
C LEU A 30 -6.61 41.47 4.23
N ALA A 31 -5.50 42.18 4.41
CA ALA A 31 -5.45 43.44 5.11
C ALA A 31 -6.14 44.58 4.32
N GLN A 32 -6.08 44.56 2.99
CA GLN A 32 -6.81 45.51 2.12
C GLN A 32 -8.31 45.26 2.08
N ALA A 33 -8.76 44.01 2.27
CA ALA A 33 -10.18 43.65 2.32
C ALA A 33 -10.87 44.13 3.61
N GLU A 34 -10.15 44.21 4.72
CA GLU A 34 -10.71 44.76 5.99
C GLU A 34 -10.76 46.29 6.03
N GLU A 35 -9.90 47.01 5.31
CA GLU A 35 -9.88 48.48 5.24
C GLU A 35 -11.06 49.06 4.42
N VAL A 36 -11.65 48.23 3.54
CA VAL A 36 -12.84 48.62 2.71
C VAL A 36 -14.15 48.48 3.49
N ILE A 37 -14.18 47.74 4.60
CA ILE A 37 -15.40 47.51 5.41
C ILE A 37 -15.62 48.60 6.47
N GLY A 38 -14.64 49.46 6.74
CA GLY A 38 -14.63 50.40 7.88
C GLY A 38 -15.06 51.84 7.63
N LYS A 39 -15.47 52.26 6.41
CA LYS A 39 -15.85 53.67 6.15
C LYS A 39 -17.14 53.76 5.37
N ARG A 40 -18.28 53.91 6.06
CA ARG A 40 -19.48 54.57 5.54
C ARG A 40 -19.88 55.68 6.47
N PRO A 41 -19.95 56.96 6.00
CA PRO A 41 -20.68 58.03 6.67
C PRO A 41 -22.17 57.88 6.38
N ALA A 42 -22.96 58.15 7.41
CA ALA A 42 -24.42 58.30 7.28
C ALA A 42 -24.71 59.64 6.60
N THR A 43 -25.55 59.65 5.58
CA THR A 43 -26.66 60.63 5.37
C THR A 43 -27.30 60.46 3.99
N GLU A 44 -28.61 60.62 4.03
CA GLU A 44 -29.58 61.14 3.01
C GLU A 44 -30.30 60.15 2.12
N ASP A 45 -31.60 60.20 2.31
CA ASP A 45 -32.69 59.56 1.60
C ASP A 45 -32.65 59.80 0.09
N HIS A 46 -32.42 58.71 -0.66
CA HIS A 46 -32.88 58.64 -2.04
C HIS A 46 -33.34 57.19 -2.31
N GLU A 47 -34.59 57.07 -2.78
CA GLU A 47 -35.21 55.81 -3.20
C GLU A 47 -34.30 55.03 -4.18
N PRO A 48 -34.14 53.71 -4.00
CA PRO A 48 -33.33 52.94 -4.89
C PRO A 48 -34.07 52.66 -6.20
N VAL A 49 -33.55 53.18 -7.30
CA VAL A 49 -33.90 52.74 -8.64
C VAL A 49 -33.44 51.27 -8.80
N VAL A 50 -34.41 50.36 -8.75
CA VAL A 50 -34.22 48.95 -8.96
C VAL A 50 -33.87 48.68 -10.44
N PRO A 51 -32.71 48.13 -10.79
CA PRO A 51 -32.44 47.70 -12.15
C PRO A 51 -33.37 46.53 -12.50
N LYS A 52 -34.22 46.71 -13.51
CA LYS A 52 -35.13 45.65 -14.02
C LYS A 52 -34.33 44.43 -14.44
N LYS A 53 -34.29 43.37 -13.58
CA LYS A 53 -33.83 42.05 -13.96
C LYS A 53 -34.72 41.55 -15.10
N LYS A 54 -34.12 41.32 -16.28
CA LYS A 54 -34.77 40.62 -17.39
C LYS A 54 -35.33 39.30 -16.85
N LYS A 55 -36.65 39.18 -16.76
CA LYS A 55 -37.36 37.92 -16.45
C LYS A 55 -36.98 36.92 -17.53
N LYS A 56 -36.10 35.94 -17.20
CA LYS A 56 -35.99 34.71 -17.95
C LYS A 56 -37.38 34.04 -17.88
N LYS A 57 -38.01 33.81 -19.04
CA LYS A 57 -39.24 33.02 -19.14
C LYS A 57 -38.99 31.72 -18.39
N LYS A 58 -39.75 31.46 -17.31
CA LYS A 58 -39.88 30.14 -16.70
C LYS A 58 -40.46 29.23 -17.77
N GLY A 59 -39.59 28.46 -18.44
CA GLY A 59 -40.04 27.27 -19.13
C GLY A 59 -40.69 26.38 -18.09
N GLN A 60 -41.81 25.75 -18.44
CA GLN A 60 -42.47 24.75 -17.63
C GLN A 60 -41.41 23.72 -17.20
N PRO A 61 -41.45 23.16 -15.97
CA PRO A 61 -40.56 22.13 -15.56
C PRO A 61 -40.82 20.90 -16.45
N VAL A 62 -39.99 20.73 -17.47
CA VAL A 62 -39.86 19.45 -18.15
C VAL A 62 -39.25 18.57 -17.11
N THR A 63 -40.06 17.70 -16.50
CA THR A 63 -39.60 16.54 -15.73
C THR A 63 -38.97 15.59 -16.71
N LEU A 64 -37.74 15.92 -17.16
CA LEU A 64 -36.86 14.95 -17.76
C LEU A 64 -36.51 13.98 -16.63
N GLY A 65 -37.10 12.79 -16.67
CA GLY A 65 -36.63 11.66 -15.86
C GLY A 65 -35.11 11.55 -16.01
N PRO A 66 -34.40 10.98 -15.07
CA PRO A 66 -32.94 10.90 -15.12
C PRO A 66 -32.56 10.26 -16.45
N SER A 67 -31.87 11.02 -17.32
CA SER A 67 -31.38 10.53 -18.61
C SER A 67 -30.58 9.25 -18.34
N GLU A 68 -30.97 8.13 -18.95
CA GLU A 68 -30.28 6.83 -18.85
C GLU A 68 -28.77 6.92 -19.17
N ASN A 69 -28.37 7.99 -19.87
CA ASN A 69 -26.99 8.26 -20.25
C ASN A 69 -26.23 9.17 -19.27
N ALA A 70 -26.82 9.60 -18.16
CA ALA A 70 -26.19 10.51 -17.25
C ALA A 70 -25.07 9.83 -16.44
N LYS A 71 -23.83 10.36 -16.55
CA LYS A 71 -22.71 9.92 -15.71
C LYS A 71 -22.99 10.31 -14.25
N ARG A 72 -22.73 9.40 -13.33
CA ARG A 72 -22.88 9.55 -11.88
C ARG A 72 -21.54 9.45 -11.18
N LYS A 73 -21.33 10.22 -10.11
CA LYS A 73 -20.18 10.03 -9.23
C LYS A 73 -20.47 8.86 -8.29
N ILE A 74 -19.57 7.91 -8.26
CA ILE A 74 -19.68 6.69 -7.44
C ILE A 74 -18.43 6.47 -6.61
N ALA A 75 -18.61 5.82 -5.47
CA ALA A 75 -17.61 5.07 -4.75
C ALA A 75 -17.73 3.61 -5.19
N LEU A 76 -16.65 3.03 -5.69
CA LEU A 76 -16.58 1.66 -6.21
C LEU A 76 -15.75 0.80 -5.26
N LEU A 77 -16.35 -0.25 -4.69
CA LEU A 77 -15.70 -1.19 -3.80
C LEU A 77 -15.07 -2.31 -4.62
N VAL A 78 -13.76 -2.49 -4.45
CA VAL A 78 -12.99 -3.47 -5.22
C VAL A 78 -12.10 -4.31 -4.29
N SER A 79 -12.19 -5.63 -4.44
CA SER A 79 -11.28 -6.58 -3.83
C SER A 79 -10.31 -7.14 -4.88
N TYR A 80 -9.06 -7.36 -4.49
CA TYR A 80 -8.07 -7.95 -5.40
C TYR A 80 -6.95 -8.68 -4.67
N ASN A 81 -6.45 -9.75 -5.29
CA ASN A 81 -5.18 -10.37 -4.95
C ASN A 81 -4.07 -9.65 -5.73
N GLY A 82 -3.09 -9.10 -5.00
CA GLY A 82 -1.97 -8.33 -5.56
C GLY A 82 -0.86 -9.17 -6.18
N ALA A 83 -0.88 -10.50 -6.02
CA ALA A 83 0.15 -11.38 -6.54
C ALA A 83 0.22 -11.32 -8.07
N GLY A 84 1.41 -11.02 -8.60
CA GLY A 84 1.64 -10.80 -10.02
C GLY A 84 1.47 -9.35 -10.49
N TYR A 85 0.90 -8.46 -9.66
CA TYR A 85 0.69 -7.05 -9.99
C TYR A 85 1.75 -6.14 -9.36
N TYR A 86 2.15 -5.11 -10.09
CA TYR A 86 3.10 -4.09 -9.66
C TYR A 86 2.39 -2.94 -8.91
N GLY A 87 1.44 -3.30 -8.03
CA GLY A 87 0.64 -2.39 -7.23
C GLY A 87 -0.66 -1.96 -7.90
N VAL A 88 -1.38 -1.06 -7.22
CA VAL A 88 -2.70 -0.62 -7.68
C VAL A 88 -2.63 0.38 -8.83
N GLN A 89 -1.70 1.34 -8.77
CA GLN A 89 -1.61 2.49 -9.68
C GLN A 89 -0.94 2.11 -10.99
N ILE A 90 -1.52 2.55 -12.13
CA ILE A 90 -0.91 2.39 -13.45
C ILE A 90 0.57 2.82 -13.43
N ASN A 91 1.41 1.91 -13.91
CA ASN A 91 2.82 2.10 -14.17
C ASN A 91 3.13 1.54 -15.56
N ARG A 92 3.68 2.35 -16.45
CA ARG A 92 3.91 1.96 -17.85
C ARG A 92 4.83 0.74 -17.92
N GLY A 93 4.45 -0.26 -18.71
CA GLY A 93 5.21 -1.49 -18.89
C GLY A 93 4.97 -2.56 -17.82
N PHE A 94 4.09 -2.31 -16.82
CA PHE A 94 3.80 -3.25 -15.75
C PHE A 94 2.31 -3.51 -15.59
N ALA A 95 1.94 -4.76 -15.30
CA ALA A 95 0.58 -5.11 -14.93
C ALA A 95 0.22 -4.51 -13.56
N THR A 96 -0.91 -3.81 -13.48
CA THR A 96 -1.41 -3.16 -12.27
C THR A 96 -2.92 -3.35 -12.15
N ILE A 97 -3.49 -3.16 -10.97
CA ILE A 97 -4.96 -3.28 -10.80
C ILE A 97 -5.72 -2.28 -11.68
N GLU A 98 -5.22 -1.06 -11.83
CA GLU A 98 -5.86 -0.04 -12.69
C GLU A 98 -5.72 -0.37 -14.18
N SER A 99 -4.65 -1.07 -14.60
CA SER A 99 -4.51 -1.49 -16.00
C SER A 99 -5.49 -2.59 -16.41
N GLU A 100 -6.07 -3.32 -15.45
CA GLU A 100 -7.19 -4.25 -15.67
C GLU A 100 -8.55 -3.53 -15.56
N LEU A 101 -8.69 -2.64 -14.57
CA LEU A 101 -9.95 -1.97 -14.27
C LEU A 101 -10.41 -1.03 -15.40
N PHE A 102 -9.50 -0.26 -15.99
CA PHE A 102 -9.90 0.75 -16.97
C PHE A 102 -10.37 0.16 -18.30
N PRO A 103 -9.70 -0.85 -18.90
CA PRO A 103 -10.22 -1.53 -20.08
C PRO A 103 -11.59 -2.18 -19.84
N ALA A 104 -11.81 -2.79 -18.68
CA ALA A 104 -13.11 -3.35 -18.32
C ALA A 104 -14.21 -2.28 -18.29
N LEU A 105 -13.95 -1.12 -17.67
CA LEU A 105 -14.89 0.02 -17.66
C LEU A 105 -15.20 0.55 -19.07
N VAL A 106 -14.22 0.58 -19.97
CA VAL A 106 -14.42 0.98 -21.37
C VAL A 106 -15.28 -0.07 -22.08
N LYS A 107 -14.95 -1.35 -21.93
CA LYS A 107 -15.62 -2.46 -22.62
C LYS A 107 -17.12 -2.54 -22.30
N ILE A 108 -17.51 -2.27 -21.04
CA ILE A 108 -18.93 -2.22 -20.67
C ILE A 108 -19.62 -0.89 -21.03
N GLY A 109 -18.91 0.09 -21.60
CA GLY A 109 -19.43 1.41 -21.96
C GLY A 109 -19.67 2.35 -20.77
N ALA A 110 -19.06 2.07 -19.61
CA ALA A 110 -19.19 2.90 -18.42
C ALA A 110 -18.38 4.21 -18.50
N ILE A 111 -17.25 4.16 -19.20
CA ILE A 111 -16.39 5.32 -19.49
C ILE A 111 -16.01 5.36 -20.99
N GLN A 112 -15.52 6.51 -21.44
CA GLN A 112 -14.98 6.64 -22.81
C GLN A 112 -13.52 6.15 -22.85
N PRO A 113 -12.99 5.69 -24.00
CA PRO A 113 -11.61 5.25 -24.14
C PRO A 113 -10.58 6.30 -23.69
N ASP A 114 -10.80 7.56 -24.02
CA ASP A 114 -9.94 8.70 -23.65
C ASP A 114 -9.91 8.97 -22.12
N HIS A 115 -10.90 8.49 -21.38
CA HIS A 115 -10.91 8.53 -19.91
C HIS A 115 -9.96 7.48 -19.31
N ALA A 116 -9.78 6.33 -19.96
CA ALA A 116 -8.81 5.32 -19.53
C ALA A 116 -7.37 5.83 -19.68
N GLU A 117 -7.09 6.55 -20.77
CA GLU A 117 -5.78 7.20 -21.01
C GLU A 117 -5.54 8.39 -20.05
N THR A 118 -6.58 9.14 -19.75
CA THR A 118 -6.52 10.33 -18.90
C THR A 118 -7.54 10.22 -17.75
N PRO A 119 -7.25 9.49 -16.67
CA PRO A 119 -8.20 9.22 -15.59
C PRO A 119 -8.76 10.46 -14.88
N SER A 120 -8.07 11.59 -14.95
CA SER A 120 -8.57 12.88 -14.43
C SER A 120 -9.85 13.35 -15.11
N LYS A 121 -10.11 13.00 -16.39
CA LYS A 121 -11.35 13.34 -17.11
C LYS A 121 -12.59 12.69 -16.50
N MET A 122 -12.44 11.52 -15.85
CA MET A 122 -13.53 10.88 -15.12
C MET A 122 -13.46 11.13 -13.60
N TRP A 123 -12.61 12.05 -13.16
CA TRP A 123 -12.43 12.39 -11.74
C TRP A 123 -12.06 11.17 -10.90
N PHE A 124 -11.23 10.33 -11.46
CA PHE A 124 -10.79 9.10 -10.81
C PHE A 124 -9.86 9.40 -9.64
N GLN A 125 -10.15 8.78 -8.50
CA GLN A 125 -9.29 8.77 -7.33
C GLN A 125 -9.30 7.40 -6.68
N ARG A 126 -8.17 7.01 -6.09
CA ARG A 126 -8.00 5.81 -5.28
C ARG A 126 -7.90 6.17 -3.81
N GLY A 127 -8.59 5.42 -2.95
CA GLY A 127 -8.61 5.67 -1.51
C GLY A 127 -7.26 5.39 -0.83
N SER A 128 -6.54 4.37 -1.32
CA SER A 128 -5.18 4.07 -0.89
C SER A 128 -4.32 3.55 -2.04
N ARG A 129 -3.00 3.74 -1.94
CA ARG A 129 -2.03 3.05 -2.79
C ARG A 129 -1.64 1.75 -2.11
N THR A 130 -1.58 0.67 -2.88
CA THR A 130 -0.98 -0.60 -2.48
C THR A 130 0.27 -0.82 -3.31
N ASP A 131 1.30 -1.38 -2.67
CA ASP A 131 2.59 -1.67 -3.30
C ASP A 131 2.53 -2.93 -4.18
N LYS A 132 3.63 -3.25 -4.87
CA LYS A 132 3.79 -4.51 -5.62
C LYS A 132 3.46 -5.70 -4.73
N GLY A 133 2.59 -6.60 -5.19
CA GLY A 133 2.20 -7.81 -4.50
C GLY A 133 1.24 -7.63 -3.32
N VAL A 134 0.81 -6.40 -3.00
CA VAL A 134 -0.08 -6.12 -1.87
C VAL A 134 -1.54 -6.23 -2.30
N SER A 135 -2.29 -7.05 -1.58
CA SER A 135 -3.72 -7.31 -1.82
C SER A 135 -4.64 -6.30 -1.14
N ALA A 136 -5.90 -6.30 -1.51
CA ALA A 136 -6.95 -5.52 -0.83
C ALA A 136 -8.29 -6.25 -0.84
N VAL A 137 -8.98 -6.18 0.29
CA VAL A 137 -10.38 -6.62 0.43
C VAL A 137 -11.33 -5.43 0.22
N GLY A 138 -10.94 -4.25 0.72
CA GLY A 138 -11.81 -3.07 0.76
C GLY A 138 -11.21 -1.83 0.09
N GLN A 139 -10.59 -1.95 -1.10
CA GLN A 139 -10.17 -0.78 -1.85
C GLN A 139 -11.38 -0.01 -2.37
N THR A 140 -11.37 1.31 -2.20
CA THR A 140 -12.42 2.18 -2.72
C THR A 140 -11.85 3.13 -3.76
N PHE A 141 -12.39 3.07 -4.97
CA PHE A 141 -12.15 4.06 -6.01
C PHE A 141 -13.33 5.02 -6.12
N SER A 142 -13.08 6.25 -6.49
CA SER A 142 -14.14 7.18 -6.86
C SER A 142 -13.97 7.66 -8.29
N LEU A 143 -15.05 7.65 -9.06
CA LEU A 143 -15.03 8.07 -10.47
C LEU A 143 -16.42 8.53 -10.92
N LYS A 144 -16.47 9.27 -12.04
CA LYS A 144 -17.71 9.53 -12.79
C LYS A 144 -17.87 8.50 -13.89
N ALA A 145 -18.91 7.67 -13.79
CA ALA A 145 -19.22 6.62 -14.76
C ALA A 145 -20.69 6.65 -15.17
N LYS A 146 -20.99 6.11 -16.34
CA LYS A 146 -22.34 5.72 -16.73
C LYS A 146 -22.66 4.40 -16.04
N LEU A 147 -23.76 4.33 -15.30
CA LEU A 147 -24.23 3.10 -14.68
C LEU A 147 -25.05 2.33 -15.71
N VAL A 148 -24.44 1.35 -16.31
CA VAL A 148 -25.14 0.42 -17.23
C VAL A 148 -25.91 -0.60 -16.42
N PRO A 149 -27.01 -1.22 -16.98
CA PRO A 149 -27.68 -2.34 -16.33
C PRO A 149 -26.68 -3.43 -15.99
N ASP A 150 -26.84 -4.07 -14.84
CA ASP A 150 -25.98 -5.16 -14.34
C ASP A 150 -24.50 -4.78 -14.26
N PHE A 151 -24.23 -3.52 -13.88
CA PHE A 151 -22.88 -2.93 -13.86
C PHE A 151 -21.84 -3.82 -13.17
N VAL A 152 -22.14 -4.33 -11.98
CA VAL A 152 -21.21 -5.16 -11.18
C VAL A 152 -20.93 -6.48 -11.89
N GLN A 153 -21.97 -7.15 -12.37
CA GLN A 153 -21.87 -8.43 -13.07
C GLN A 153 -21.00 -8.25 -14.34
N LYS A 154 -21.34 -7.28 -15.20
CA LYS A 154 -20.60 -7.00 -16.44
C LYS A 154 -19.15 -6.63 -16.19
N MET A 155 -18.86 -5.89 -15.12
CA MET A 155 -17.48 -5.61 -14.73
C MET A 155 -16.74 -6.90 -14.39
N ASN A 156 -17.34 -7.76 -13.56
CA ASN A 156 -16.71 -9.01 -13.10
C ASN A 156 -16.54 -10.05 -14.23
N GLU A 157 -17.37 -10.03 -15.24
CA GLU A 157 -17.22 -10.84 -16.46
C GLU A 157 -16.01 -10.39 -17.32
N ASN A 158 -15.56 -9.16 -17.15
CA ASN A 158 -14.47 -8.57 -17.91
C ASN A 158 -13.20 -8.30 -17.08
N LEU A 159 -13.14 -8.80 -15.85
CA LEU A 159 -11.99 -8.72 -14.96
C LEU A 159 -11.42 -10.11 -14.71
N PRO A 160 -10.07 -10.23 -14.53
CA PRO A 160 -9.45 -11.46 -14.07
C PRO A 160 -10.05 -11.91 -12.73
N GLU A 161 -10.03 -13.22 -12.44
CA GLU A 161 -10.57 -13.77 -11.17
C GLU A 161 -9.96 -13.14 -9.93
N LYS A 162 -8.71 -12.71 -10.00
CA LYS A 162 -7.99 -12.03 -8.93
C LYS A 162 -8.47 -10.62 -8.63
N ILE A 163 -9.43 -10.07 -9.40
CA ILE A 163 -9.97 -8.71 -9.21
C ILE A 163 -11.50 -8.78 -9.30
N ARG A 164 -12.21 -8.32 -8.27
CA ARG A 164 -13.66 -8.31 -8.21
C ARG A 164 -14.21 -6.98 -7.74
N ILE A 165 -15.20 -6.50 -8.47
CA ILE A 165 -16.09 -5.43 -8.00
C ILE A 165 -17.10 -6.03 -7.06
N MET A 166 -17.10 -5.61 -5.80
CA MET A 166 -18.06 -6.05 -4.79
C MET A 166 -19.37 -5.27 -4.89
N GLY A 167 -19.26 -3.97 -5.16
CA GLY A 167 -20.43 -3.10 -5.30
C GLY A 167 -20.03 -1.65 -5.53
N TYR A 168 -21.01 -0.78 -5.58
CA TYR A 168 -20.82 0.66 -5.66
C TYR A 168 -21.91 1.43 -4.91
N ILE A 169 -21.59 2.65 -4.49
CA ILE A 169 -22.51 3.59 -3.86
C ILE A 169 -22.45 4.91 -4.63
N ARG A 170 -23.63 5.50 -4.90
CA ARG A 170 -23.75 6.83 -5.51
C ARG A 170 -23.39 7.89 -4.47
N THR A 171 -22.53 8.82 -4.86
CA THR A 171 -22.01 9.83 -3.95
C THR A 171 -22.25 11.25 -4.44
N THR A 172 -21.96 12.24 -3.59
CA THR A 172 -21.93 13.64 -4.01
C THR A 172 -20.96 13.84 -5.17
N ASN A 173 -21.22 14.81 -6.06
CA ASN A 173 -20.34 15.08 -7.19
C ASN A 173 -18.90 15.43 -6.78
N ALA A 174 -18.70 16.00 -5.59
CA ALA A 174 -17.40 16.39 -5.05
C ALA A 174 -16.67 15.23 -4.32
N PHE A 175 -17.29 14.07 -4.20
CA PHE A 175 -16.66 12.96 -3.47
C PHE A 175 -15.31 12.55 -4.08
N ASP A 176 -14.34 12.37 -3.20
CA ASP A 176 -12.98 11.95 -3.53
C ASP A 176 -12.55 10.89 -2.49
N SER A 177 -12.38 9.66 -2.94
CA SER A 177 -12.06 8.53 -2.07
C SER A 177 -10.72 8.68 -1.31
N LYS A 178 -9.79 9.50 -1.82
CA LYS A 178 -8.54 9.79 -1.14
C LYS A 178 -8.71 10.82 -0.03
N ASN A 179 -9.41 11.94 -0.34
CA ASN A 179 -9.46 13.11 0.54
C ASN A 179 -10.55 13.00 1.61
N PHE A 180 -11.64 12.27 1.34
CA PHE A 180 -12.70 12.00 2.33
C PHE A 180 -12.42 10.77 3.20
N CYS A 181 -11.39 9.98 2.90
CA CYS A 181 -10.99 8.87 3.73
C CYS A 181 -10.32 9.36 5.02
N CYS A 182 -10.98 9.15 6.16
CA CYS A 182 -10.51 9.59 7.48
C CYS A 182 -9.52 8.63 8.15
N SER A 183 -9.62 7.33 7.86
CA SER A 183 -8.67 6.31 8.34
C SER A 183 -8.68 5.07 7.45
N ARG A 184 -7.65 4.23 7.60
CA ARG A 184 -7.45 2.99 6.85
C ARG A 184 -7.12 1.87 7.81
N THR A 185 -7.73 0.70 7.60
CA THR A 185 -7.41 -0.54 8.31
C THR A 185 -6.68 -1.48 7.35
N TYR A 186 -5.57 -2.01 7.82
CA TYR A 186 -4.83 -3.08 7.16
C TYR A 186 -4.72 -4.27 8.09
N MET A 187 -4.68 -5.46 7.51
CA MET A 187 -4.19 -6.64 8.19
C MET A 187 -2.81 -7.04 7.65
N TYR A 188 -2.07 -7.78 8.47
CA TYR A 188 -0.84 -8.45 8.06
C TYR A 188 -0.81 -9.86 8.64
N MET A 189 -1.01 -10.85 7.78
CA MET A 189 -0.95 -12.27 8.15
C MET A 189 0.50 -12.76 8.04
N MET A 190 0.98 -13.48 9.05
CA MET A 190 2.34 -13.99 9.08
C MET A 190 2.45 -15.25 9.93
N PRO A 191 3.41 -16.15 9.61
CA PRO A 191 3.67 -17.32 10.44
C PRO A 191 4.23 -16.93 11.81
N THR A 192 3.80 -17.60 12.88
CA THR A 192 4.27 -17.33 14.25
C THR A 192 5.74 -17.67 14.48
N PHE A 193 6.33 -18.55 13.66
CA PHE A 193 7.77 -18.80 13.71
C PHE A 193 8.62 -17.54 13.45
N SER A 194 8.00 -16.48 12.91
CA SER A 194 8.63 -15.16 12.77
C SER A 194 9.04 -14.53 14.09
N PHE A 195 8.43 -14.96 15.19
CA PHE A 195 8.73 -14.52 16.55
C PHE A 195 9.60 -15.50 17.34
N ALA A 196 9.98 -16.66 16.73
CA ALA A 196 10.82 -17.62 17.40
C ALA A 196 12.16 -16.98 17.82
N PRO A 197 12.69 -17.24 19.02
CA PRO A 197 14.03 -16.83 19.42
C PRO A 197 15.08 -17.24 18.40
N VAL A 198 16.17 -16.46 18.28
CA VAL A 198 17.21 -16.65 17.25
C VAL A 198 17.84 -18.05 17.35
N GLU A 199 17.97 -18.60 18.55
CA GLU A 199 18.60 -19.87 18.84
C GLU A 199 17.71 -21.08 18.49
N LYS A 200 16.39 -20.87 18.29
CA LYS A 200 15.47 -21.97 17.97
C LYS A 200 15.52 -22.35 16.50
N PHE A 201 15.58 -23.66 16.26
CA PHE A 201 15.38 -24.19 14.91
C PHE A 201 13.93 -24.02 14.48
N ILE A 202 13.73 -23.44 13.30
CA ILE A 202 12.40 -23.07 12.79
C ILE A 202 11.90 -24.13 11.82
N THR A 203 10.74 -24.73 12.15
CA THR A 203 9.98 -25.64 11.29
C THR A 203 8.54 -25.13 11.10
N ASN A 204 7.80 -25.78 10.22
CA ASN A 204 6.37 -25.48 10.04
C ASN A 204 5.52 -25.92 11.24
N GLU A 205 6.03 -26.88 12.05
CA GLU A 205 5.38 -27.33 13.29
C GLU A 205 5.64 -26.37 14.47
N TYR A 206 6.42 -25.31 14.29
CA TYR A 206 6.63 -24.33 15.35
C TYR A 206 5.29 -23.80 15.87
N ARG A 207 5.18 -23.77 17.20
CA ARG A 207 4.04 -23.15 17.91
C ARG A 207 4.58 -22.15 18.91
N THR A 208 3.94 -20.97 18.92
CA THR A 208 4.37 -19.88 19.80
C THR A 208 3.71 -20.00 21.18
N GLY A 209 4.44 -19.64 22.23
CA GLY A 209 3.85 -19.53 23.56
C GLY A 209 3.05 -18.23 23.73
N PRO A 210 2.09 -18.20 24.68
CA PRO A 210 1.28 -17.02 24.95
C PRO A 210 2.10 -15.81 25.41
N GLU A 211 3.22 -16.05 26.10
CA GLU A 211 4.17 -15.03 26.54
C GLU A 211 4.79 -14.26 25.37
N ILE A 212 5.07 -14.93 24.26
CA ILE A 212 5.62 -14.31 23.05
C ILE A 212 4.53 -13.43 22.39
N ILE A 213 3.29 -13.91 22.32
CA ILE A 213 2.18 -13.16 21.76
C ILE A 213 1.90 -11.90 22.57
N GLU A 214 1.92 -12.01 23.91
CA GLU A 214 1.74 -10.83 24.77
C GLU A 214 2.90 -9.84 24.59
N ARG A 215 4.11 -10.35 24.48
CA ARG A 215 5.28 -9.51 24.15
C ARG A 215 5.10 -8.77 22.83
N VAL A 216 4.59 -9.44 21.78
CA VAL A 216 4.26 -8.80 20.50
C VAL A 216 3.25 -7.67 20.73
N ARG A 217 2.15 -7.94 21.46
CA ARG A 217 1.10 -6.96 21.74
C ARG A 217 1.64 -5.73 22.47
N GLU A 218 2.55 -5.90 23.42
CA GLU A 218 3.19 -4.79 24.14
C GLU A 218 4.04 -3.92 23.19
N VAL A 219 4.85 -4.54 22.34
CA VAL A 219 5.67 -3.81 21.35
C VAL A 219 4.78 -3.04 20.37
N LEU A 220 3.66 -3.63 19.91
CA LEU A 220 2.73 -2.97 19.01
C LEU A 220 2.08 -1.72 19.63
N LYS A 221 1.79 -1.74 20.94
CA LYS A 221 1.23 -0.58 21.68
C LYS A 221 2.12 0.67 21.59
N ARG A 222 3.45 0.51 21.44
CA ARG A 222 4.41 1.62 21.35
C ARG A 222 4.27 2.46 20.08
N PHE A 223 3.60 1.94 19.04
CA PHE A 223 3.34 2.70 17.81
C PHE A 223 2.08 3.56 17.88
N LEU A 224 1.23 3.40 18.91
CA LEU A 224 -0.03 4.12 19.04
C LEU A 224 0.19 5.61 19.28
N GLY A 225 -0.74 6.43 18.81
CA GLY A 225 -0.66 7.88 18.97
C GLY A 225 0.05 8.56 17.80
N THR A 226 0.54 9.77 18.05
CA THR A 226 1.20 10.61 17.03
C THR A 226 2.71 10.57 17.20
N HIS A 227 3.41 10.08 16.16
CA HIS A 227 4.87 10.00 16.14
C HIS A 227 5.44 10.47 14.79
N LYS A 228 6.75 10.71 14.75
CA LYS A 228 7.53 10.98 13.53
C LYS A 228 7.97 9.67 12.89
N PHE A 229 7.27 9.23 11.84
CA PHE A 229 7.55 7.96 11.17
C PHE A 229 8.57 8.04 10.02
N HIS A 230 9.45 9.05 9.99
CA HIS A 230 10.46 9.24 8.92
C HIS A 230 11.41 8.03 8.77
N ASN A 231 11.75 7.32 9.85
CA ASN A 231 12.54 6.08 9.82
C ASN A 231 11.79 4.87 9.26
N PHE A 232 10.46 4.93 9.25
CA PHE A 232 9.58 3.88 8.75
C PHE A 232 9.19 4.04 7.27
N THR A 233 9.84 4.97 6.55
CA THR A 233 9.60 5.22 5.13
C THR A 233 10.92 5.49 4.41
N SER A 234 10.84 5.92 3.16
CA SER A 234 11.99 6.36 2.37
C SER A 234 11.76 7.78 1.87
N GLY A 235 12.83 8.59 1.81
CA GLY A 235 12.79 9.93 1.22
C GLY A 235 12.06 11.00 2.04
N VAL A 236 11.77 10.76 3.33
CA VAL A 236 11.14 11.72 4.24
C VAL A 236 12.12 12.03 5.37
N LYS A 237 12.33 13.31 5.67
CA LYS A 237 13.20 13.79 6.75
C LYS A 237 12.41 13.96 8.05
N PHE A 238 13.11 13.94 9.18
CA PHE A 238 12.54 14.22 10.51
C PHE A 238 11.82 15.58 10.55
N SER A 239 12.36 16.61 9.89
CA SER A 239 11.80 17.96 9.85
C SER A 239 10.51 18.08 9.03
N ASP A 240 10.23 17.11 8.13
CA ASP A 240 9.10 17.20 7.24
C ASP A 240 7.78 17.06 8.01
N ALA A 241 6.82 17.95 7.74
CA ALA A 241 5.50 17.89 8.37
C ALA A 241 4.79 16.57 8.07
N CYS A 242 4.99 16.01 6.86
CA CYS A 242 4.40 14.75 6.44
C CYS A 242 4.99 13.52 7.16
N ALA A 243 6.08 13.64 7.93
CA ALA A 243 6.61 12.56 8.76
C ALA A 243 5.69 12.21 9.92
N SER A 244 4.90 13.16 10.41
CA SER A 244 3.97 12.95 11.52
C SER A 244 2.75 12.14 11.07
N ARG A 245 2.46 11.03 11.77
CA ARG A 245 1.30 10.16 11.53
C ARG A 245 0.64 9.78 12.84
N TYR A 246 -0.67 9.55 12.79
CA TYR A 246 -1.47 9.12 13.93
C TYR A 246 -1.92 7.67 13.75
N MET A 247 -1.47 6.79 14.65
CA MET A 247 -1.88 5.39 14.72
C MET A 247 -2.99 5.24 15.74
N ILE A 248 -4.13 4.69 15.30
CA ILE A 248 -5.36 4.57 16.09
C ILE A 248 -5.38 3.23 16.84
N LYS A 249 -4.99 2.14 16.15
CA LYS A 249 -5.07 0.78 16.65
C LYS A 249 -3.95 -0.06 16.05
N PHE A 250 -3.33 -0.94 16.85
CA PHE A 250 -2.39 -1.94 16.35
C PHE A 250 -2.44 -3.15 17.29
N GLU A 251 -2.98 -4.24 16.81
CA GLU A 251 -3.29 -5.44 17.59
C GLU A 251 -2.77 -6.70 16.92
N CYS A 252 -2.56 -7.74 17.71
CA CYS A 252 -2.21 -9.09 17.28
C CYS A 252 -3.33 -10.05 17.71
N SER A 253 -3.83 -10.86 16.76
CA SER A 253 -4.78 -11.94 17.03
C SER A 253 -4.16 -13.01 17.92
N ASP A 254 -4.98 -13.91 18.45
CA ASP A 254 -4.51 -15.18 18.95
C ASP A 254 -3.95 -16.03 17.78
N PRO A 255 -2.99 -16.93 18.05
CA PRO A 255 -2.47 -17.84 17.05
C PRO A 255 -3.52 -18.81 16.53
N TYR A 256 -3.46 -19.14 15.24
CA TYR A 256 -4.32 -20.14 14.60
C TYR A 256 -3.56 -20.92 13.55
N VAL A 257 -3.97 -22.18 13.30
CA VAL A 257 -3.30 -23.07 12.37
C VAL A 257 -4.01 -23.10 11.01
N ARG A 258 -3.25 -22.96 9.93
CA ARG A 258 -3.69 -23.18 8.54
C ARG A 258 -2.68 -24.10 7.85
N ASP A 259 -3.15 -25.18 7.27
CA ASP A 259 -2.33 -26.16 6.51
C ASP A 259 -1.06 -26.61 7.24
N GLY A 260 -1.14 -26.83 8.57
CA GLY A 260 -0.04 -27.29 9.40
C GLY A 260 0.90 -26.20 9.92
N VAL A 261 0.82 -24.97 9.39
CA VAL A 261 1.58 -23.79 9.85
C VAL A 261 0.73 -22.94 10.79
N GLU A 262 1.33 -22.46 11.87
CA GLU A 262 0.67 -21.53 12.78
C GLU A 262 0.89 -20.08 12.35
N PHE A 263 -0.20 -19.30 12.29
CA PHE A 263 -0.21 -17.91 11.89
C PHE A 263 -0.79 -17.00 12.99
N VAL A 264 -0.45 -15.73 12.90
CA VAL A 264 -1.17 -14.63 13.53
C VAL A 264 -1.53 -13.59 12.49
N THR A 265 -2.56 -12.80 12.81
CA THR A 265 -2.94 -11.63 12.01
C THR A 265 -2.76 -10.37 12.85
N LEU A 266 -1.98 -9.43 12.34
CA LEU A 266 -1.84 -8.12 12.93
C LEU A 266 -2.83 -7.17 12.25
N HIS A 267 -3.65 -6.44 13.04
CA HIS A 267 -4.59 -5.43 12.54
C HIS A 267 -4.08 -4.03 12.90
N VAL A 268 -3.86 -3.19 11.91
CA VAL A 268 -3.40 -1.82 12.12
C VAL A 268 -4.37 -0.81 11.50
N LYS A 269 -4.84 0.14 12.30
CA LYS A 269 -5.68 1.27 11.87
C LYS A 269 -4.94 2.57 12.12
N GLY A 270 -4.85 3.40 11.09
CA GLY A 270 -4.23 4.73 11.17
C GLY A 270 -4.95 5.74 10.30
N GLN A 271 -4.77 7.02 10.60
CA GLN A 271 -5.34 8.09 9.79
C GLN A 271 -4.77 8.06 8.35
N SER A 272 -3.48 7.86 8.23
CA SER A 272 -2.77 7.68 6.95
C SER A 272 -1.44 6.99 7.17
N PHE A 273 -0.92 6.36 6.12
CA PHE A 273 0.36 5.66 6.15
C PHE A 273 1.28 6.20 5.05
N MET A 274 2.58 6.21 5.31
CA MET A 274 3.62 6.48 4.33
C MET A 274 4.02 5.19 3.60
N LEU A 275 4.76 5.35 2.52
CA LEU A 275 5.32 4.23 1.76
C LEU A 275 6.09 3.27 2.68
N HIS A 276 5.77 1.98 2.64
CA HIS A 276 6.37 0.91 3.43
C HIS A 276 6.20 0.99 4.96
N GLN A 277 5.49 1.99 5.50
CA GLN A 277 5.43 2.26 6.94
C GLN A 277 5.00 1.03 7.74
N ILE A 278 3.88 0.38 7.37
CA ILE A 278 3.36 -0.80 8.08
C ILE A 278 4.39 -1.93 8.08
N ARG A 279 4.95 -2.24 6.92
CA ARG A 279 5.95 -3.30 6.76
C ARG A 279 7.20 -3.07 7.59
N LYS A 280 7.64 -1.81 7.74
CA LYS A 280 8.78 -1.44 8.61
C LYS A 280 8.41 -1.52 10.09
N MET A 281 7.19 -1.11 10.50
CA MET A 281 6.73 -1.30 11.88
C MET A 281 6.72 -2.79 12.26
N ILE A 282 6.24 -3.65 11.38
CA ILE A 282 6.24 -5.10 11.58
C ILE A 282 7.66 -5.65 11.61
N GLY A 283 8.52 -5.23 10.69
CA GLY A 283 9.90 -5.69 10.63
C GLY A 283 10.69 -5.42 11.89
N ILE A 284 10.56 -4.22 12.47
CA ILE A 284 11.23 -3.90 13.74
C ILE A 284 10.61 -4.65 14.92
N THR A 285 9.28 -4.85 14.94
CA THR A 285 8.60 -5.66 15.95
C THR A 285 9.16 -7.08 15.97
N ILE A 286 9.30 -7.71 14.80
CA ILE A 286 9.91 -9.05 14.68
C ILE A 286 11.35 -9.03 15.21
N ALA A 287 12.15 -8.03 14.85
CA ALA A 287 13.53 -7.92 15.30
C ALA A 287 13.65 -7.79 16.82
N ILE A 288 12.77 -7.01 17.46
CA ILE A 288 12.73 -6.83 18.92
C ILE A 288 12.33 -8.15 19.60
N VAL A 289 11.23 -8.78 19.16
CA VAL A 289 10.71 -10.00 19.80
C VAL A 289 11.69 -11.16 19.67
N ARG A 290 12.41 -11.24 18.55
CA ARG A 290 13.47 -12.24 18.33
C ARG A 290 14.76 -11.97 19.12
N GLY A 291 14.95 -10.76 19.66
CA GLY A 291 16.14 -10.39 20.43
C GLY A 291 17.29 -9.80 19.60
N TYR A 292 17.07 -9.39 18.34
CA TYR A 292 18.09 -8.67 17.55
C TYR A 292 18.40 -7.28 18.08
N CYS A 293 17.43 -6.63 18.73
CA CYS A 293 17.57 -5.30 19.33
C CYS A 293 16.61 -5.13 20.51
N GLY A 294 16.92 -4.18 21.40
CA GLY A 294 16.04 -3.81 22.51
C GLY A 294 14.88 -2.92 22.05
N GLU A 295 13.84 -2.76 22.88
CA GLU A 295 12.68 -1.91 22.60
C GLU A 295 13.03 -0.42 22.45
N ASN A 296 14.12 0.02 23.08
CA ASN A 296 14.62 1.39 23.01
C ASN A 296 14.90 1.84 21.56
N VAL A 297 15.04 0.90 20.62
CA VAL A 297 15.18 1.21 19.20
C VAL A 297 13.98 1.98 18.66
N ILE A 298 12.77 1.70 19.16
CA ILE A 298 11.56 2.42 18.74
C ILE A 298 11.66 3.89 19.17
N ASP A 299 12.14 4.18 20.39
CA ASP A 299 12.33 5.54 20.88
C ASP A 299 13.40 6.29 20.05
N LYS A 300 14.48 5.61 19.68
CA LYS A 300 15.48 6.15 18.74
C LYS A 300 14.85 6.50 17.39
N CYS A 301 13.90 5.68 16.91
CA CYS A 301 13.19 5.92 15.64
C CYS A 301 12.34 7.20 15.64
N TRP A 302 11.89 7.68 16.80
CA TRP A 302 11.11 8.93 16.92
C TRP A 302 12.00 10.19 16.91
N GLY A 303 13.28 10.05 17.21
CA GLY A 303 14.27 11.13 17.21
C GLY A 303 14.81 11.46 15.80
N PRO A 304 15.68 12.49 15.70
CA PRO A 304 16.22 12.92 14.40
C PRO A 304 17.25 11.95 13.79
N VAL A 305 17.70 10.96 14.55
CA VAL A 305 18.71 9.98 14.13
C VAL A 305 18.12 9.03 13.09
N GLN A 306 18.91 8.74 12.06
CA GLN A 306 18.55 7.74 11.06
C GLN A 306 18.75 6.34 11.64
N VAL A 307 17.68 5.55 11.68
CA VAL A 307 17.69 4.15 12.13
C VAL A 307 17.46 3.23 10.95
N ASP A 308 18.27 2.19 10.86
CA ASP A 308 18.09 1.12 9.86
C ASP A 308 16.99 0.18 10.30
N VAL A 309 15.77 0.40 9.78
CA VAL A 309 14.57 -0.35 10.13
C VAL A 309 14.27 -1.39 9.03
N PRO A 310 14.25 -2.71 9.35
CA PRO A 310 13.98 -3.77 8.39
C PRO A 310 12.54 -3.67 7.83
N LYS A 311 12.40 -4.02 6.54
CA LYS A 311 11.12 -3.97 5.85
C LYS A 311 10.60 -5.41 5.65
N ALA A 312 9.57 -5.81 6.38
CA ALA A 312 8.91 -7.11 6.25
C ALA A 312 8.36 -7.37 4.82
N PRO A 313 8.18 -8.62 4.41
CA PRO A 313 7.62 -8.98 3.11
C PRO A 313 6.27 -8.31 2.82
N GLY A 314 5.96 -8.13 1.55
CA GLY A 314 4.66 -7.56 1.11
C GLY A 314 3.52 -8.58 1.13
N LEU A 315 3.83 -9.87 1.08
CA LEU A 315 2.89 -10.97 0.89
C LEU A 315 1.71 -10.94 1.88
N GLY A 316 2.01 -10.83 3.18
CA GLY A 316 0.99 -10.83 4.23
C GLY A 316 0.19 -9.53 4.36
N LEU A 317 0.58 -8.44 3.68
CA LEU A 317 -0.07 -7.14 3.82
C LEU A 317 -1.32 -7.04 2.96
N VAL A 318 -2.45 -6.72 3.59
CA VAL A 318 -3.75 -6.57 2.91
C VAL A 318 -4.46 -5.30 3.39
N LEU A 319 -4.93 -4.49 2.46
CA LEU A 319 -5.82 -3.37 2.77
C LEU A 319 -7.23 -3.92 3.06
N GLU A 320 -7.67 -3.85 4.31
CA GLU A 320 -8.99 -4.36 4.70
C GLU A 320 -10.12 -3.36 4.42
N GLU A 321 -9.97 -2.12 4.91
CA GLU A 321 -11.08 -1.17 4.86
C GLU A 321 -10.59 0.28 4.81
N LEU A 322 -11.34 1.10 4.09
CA LEU A 322 -11.23 2.56 4.05
C LEU A 322 -12.45 3.16 4.75
N HIS A 323 -12.23 4.03 5.73
CA HIS A 323 -13.28 4.61 6.57
C HIS A 323 -13.64 6.01 6.10
N PHE A 324 -14.94 6.27 5.97
CA PHE A 324 -15.52 7.53 5.45
C PHE A 324 -16.46 8.20 6.44
N ASP A 325 -16.23 8.03 7.77
CA ASP A 325 -17.09 8.53 8.85
C ASP A 325 -17.41 10.04 8.71
N GLY A 326 -16.40 10.84 8.35
CA GLY A 326 -16.56 12.28 8.14
C GLY A 326 -17.49 12.62 6.97
N TYR A 327 -17.42 11.85 5.87
CA TYR A 327 -18.32 11.97 4.74
C TYR A 327 -19.75 11.55 5.14
N ASN A 328 -19.89 10.40 5.78
CA ASN A 328 -21.18 9.85 6.21
C ASN A 328 -21.90 10.79 7.19
N LYS A 329 -21.16 11.34 8.17
CA LYS A 329 -21.72 12.32 9.10
C LYS A 329 -22.27 13.57 8.39
N LYS A 330 -21.62 14.01 7.30
CA LYS A 330 -21.98 15.23 6.58
C LYS A 330 -23.06 15.01 5.53
N PHE A 331 -23.07 13.89 4.84
CA PHE A 331 -23.90 13.64 3.66
C PHE A 331 -24.77 12.38 3.76
N GLY A 332 -24.43 11.41 4.61
CA GLY A 332 -25.15 10.13 4.71
C GLY A 332 -26.53 10.25 5.39
N CYS A 333 -26.88 11.43 5.91
CA CYS A 333 -28.17 11.70 6.56
C CYS A 333 -28.91 12.89 5.94
N ASP A 334 -28.55 13.31 4.71
CA ASP A 334 -29.15 14.48 4.05
C ASP A 334 -30.45 14.14 3.27
N GLY A 335 -30.86 12.88 3.28
CA GLY A 335 -32.05 12.39 2.56
C GLY A 335 -31.91 12.33 1.02
N ILE A 336 -30.70 12.62 0.51
CA ILE A 336 -30.39 12.67 -0.94
C ILE A 336 -29.31 11.65 -1.31
N HIS A 337 -28.32 11.45 -0.43
CA HIS A 337 -27.17 10.59 -0.66
C HIS A 337 -27.15 9.44 0.33
N ASP A 338 -26.75 8.27 -0.15
CA ASP A 338 -26.53 7.12 0.70
C ASP A 338 -25.20 7.26 1.46
N PRO A 339 -25.14 6.81 2.72
CA PRO A 339 -23.86 6.68 3.41
C PRO A 339 -22.97 5.68 2.69
N ILE A 340 -21.64 5.89 2.76
CA ILE A 340 -20.71 4.85 2.30
C ILE A 340 -20.67 3.79 3.39
N ASP A 341 -21.45 2.75 3.18
CA ASP A 341 -21.57 1.55 4.03
C ASP A 341 -21.32 0.31 3.18
N TRP A 342 -20.28 -0.42 3.52
CA TRP A 342 -19.87 -1.66 2.83
C TRP A 342 -20.40 -2.92 3.51
N THR A 343 -21.16 -2.78 4.61
CA THR A 343 -21.72 -3.92 5.36
C THR A 343 -22.51 -4.90 4.47
N PRO A 344 -23.34 -4.45 3.51
CA PRO A 344 -24.05 -5.38 2.61
C PRO A 344 -23.16 -6.27 1.75
N PHE A 345 -21.89 -5.89 1.56
CA PHE A 345 -20.93 -6.61 0.71
C PHE A 345 -19.93 -7.44 1.51
N ARG A 346 -20.01 -7.43 2.85
CA ARG A 346 -19.00 -8.02 3.74
C ARG A 346 -18.86 -9.53 3.55
N GLU A 347 -19.96 -10.25 3.36
CA GLU A 347 -19.93 -11.69 3.10
C GLU A 347 -19.15 -12.03 1.82
N SER A 348 -19.42 -11.30 0.73
CA SER A 348 -18.71 -11.46 -0.54
C SER A 348 -17.23 -11.09 -0.43
N GLN A 349 -16.91 -10.06 0.37
CA GLN A 349 -15.55 -9.66 0.65
C GLN A 349 -14.77 -10.74 1.45
N GLU A 350 -15.38 -11.31 2.50
CA GLU A 350 -14.75 -12.37 3.31
C GLU A 350 -14.57 -13.64 2.49
N LYS A 351 -15.57 -14.02 1.66
CA LYS A 351 -15.42 -15.13 0.74
C LYS A 351 -14.24 -14.93 -0.21
N PHE A 352 -14.16 -13.78 -0.87
CA PHE A 352 -13.03 -13.45 -1.76
C PHE A 352 -11.69 -13.46 -1.01
N LYS A 353 -11.66 -12.91 0.19
CA LYS A 353 -10.46 -12.87 1.05
C LYS A 353 -9.95 -14.28 1.34
N GLU A 354 -10.82 -15.20 1.76
CA GLU A 354 -10.44 -16.59 2.05
C GLU A 354 -9.99 -17.33 0.79
N GLU A 355 -10.76 -17.24 -0.31
CA GLU A 355 -10.52 -18.02 -1.52
C GLU A 355 -9.31 -17.54 -2.33
N HIS A 356 -9.04 -16.23 -2.39
CA HIS A 356 -8.04 -15.67 -3.29
C HIS A 356 -6.84 -15.01 -2.58
N ILE A 357 -6.98 -14.57 -1.33
CA ILE A 357 -5.91 -13.84 -0.64
C ILE A 357 -5.25 -14.73 0.42
N ILE A 358 -6.04 -15.26 1.37
CA ILE A 358 -5.51 -16.06 2.49
C ILE A 358 -4.92 -17.37 1.97
N SER A 359 -5.63 -18.06 1.07
CA SER A 359 -5.14 -19.28 0.42
C SER A 359 -3.81 -19.07 -0.29
N ASP A 360 -3.66 -17.96 -1.00
CA ASP A 360 -2.43 -17.60 -1.70
C ASP A 360 -1.27 -17.26 -0.74
N ILE A 361 -1.56 -16.53 0.36
CA ILE A 361 -0.56 -16.25 1.40
C ILE A 361 -0.03 -17.56 2.02
N VAL A 362 -0.95 -18.50 2.37
CA VAL A 362 -0.57 -19.78 2.96
C VAL A 362 0.24 -20.61 1.98
N ALA A 363 -0.19 -20.69 0.72
CA ALA A 363 0.52 -21.44 -0.32
C ALA A 363 1.95 -20.91 -0.53
N GLN A 364 2.12 -19.59 -0.73
CA GLN A 364 3.43 -18.97 -0.95
C GLN A 364 4.35 -19.10 0.28
N GLU A 365 3.80 -19.02 1.51
CA GLU A 365 4.63 -19.25 2.71
C GLU A 365 5.10 -20.70 2.82
N LYS A 366 4.30 -21.69 2.38
CA LYS A 366 4.68 -23.11 2.36
C LYS A 366 5.70 -23.42 1.27
N GLU A 367 5.50 -22.89 0.06
CA GLU A 367 6.32 -23.18 -1.12
C GLU A 367 7.60 -22.35 -1.14
N ASP A 368 7.47 -21.03 -1.10
CA ASP A 368 8.57 -20.07 -1.27
C ASP A 368 9.24 -19.70 0.05
N ARG A 369 8.61 -20.03 1.19
CA ARG A 369 9.09 -19.70 2.54
C ARG A 369 9.48 -18.22 2.67
N VAL A 370 8.61 -17.35 2.19
CA VAL A 370 8.87 -15.90 2.00
C VAL A 370 9.32 -15.25 3.30
N MET A 371 8.60 -15.50 4.40
CA MET A 371 8.94 -14.93 5.71
C MET A 371 10.26 -15.51 6.24
N PHE A 372 10.46 -16.82 6.12
CA PHE A 372 11.70 -17.47 6.56
C PHE A 372 12.92 -16.90 5.82
N ASN A 373 12.84 -16.75 4.49
CA ASN A 373 13.93 -16.21 3.70
C ASN A 373 14.21 -14.74 4.06
N TRP A 374 13.16 -13.95 4.32
CA TRP A 374 13.33 -12.57 4.76
C TRP A 374 13.98 -12.47 6.16
N MET A 375 13.59 -13.31 7.12
CA MET A 375 14.17 -13.29 8.46
C MET A 375 15.70 -13.48 8.48
N ARG A 376 16.26 -14.21 7.51
CA ARG A 376 17.70 -14.37 7.34
C ARG A 376 18.42 -13.05 7.06
N THR A 377 17.69 -12.01 6.60
CA THR A 377 18.27 -10.69 6.35
C THR A 377 18.37 -9.85 7.61
N LEU A 378 17.68 -10.19 8.71
CA LEU A 378 17.64 -9.40 9.94
C LEU A 378 19.03 -9.19 10.56
N GLN A 379 19.90 -10.18 10.47
CA GLN A 379 21.28 -10.13 10.97
C GLN A 379 22.15 -9.04 10.29
N PHE A 380 21.72 -8.51 9.13
CA PHE A 380 22.46 -7.49 8.40
C PHE A 380 22.03 -6.05 8.75
N HIS A 381 21.01 -5.89 9.61
CA HIS A 381 20.57 -4.59 10.10
C HIS A 381 21.34 -4.18 11.36
N ASN A 382 21.65 -2.87 11.49
CA ASN A 382 22.37 -2.36 12.65
C ASN A 382 21.47 -1.70 13.71
N PHE A 383 20.17 -1.53 13.42
CA PHE A 383 19.17 -0.99 14.33
C PHE A 383 19.55 0.36 14.97
N GLY A 384 20.35 1.18 14.28
CA GLY A 384 20.80 2.49 14.76
C GLY A 384 21.94 2.44 15.78
N GLU A 385 22.56 1.28 16.01
CA GLU A 385 23.80 1.19 16.74
C GLU A 385 24.97 1.67 15.85
N PRO A 386 25.94 2.45 16.42
CA PRO A 386 27.12 2.83 15.67
C PRO A 386 27.88 1.56 15.27
N ARG A 387 28.22 1.47 14.00
CA ARG A 387 29.15 0.43 13.55
C ARG A 387 30.52 0.71 14.15
N SER A 388 31.15 -0.31 14.76
CA SER A 388 32.57 -0.21 15.14
C SER A 388 33.38 0.15 13.91
N GLU A 389 34.28 1.13 14.02
CA GLU A 389 35.24 1.46 12.97
C GLU A 389 35.99 0.17 12.58
N GLY A 390 35.90 -0.22 11.30
CA GLY A 390 36.48 -1.46 10.80
C GLY A 390 35.50 -2.63 10.58
N SER A 391 34.23 -2.54 10.99
CA SER A 391 33.23 -3.54 10.61
C SER A 391 32.87 -3.38 9.13
N GLU A 392 33.27 -4.33 8.29
CA GLU A 392 32.83 -4.41 6.90
C GLU A 392 31.28 -4.40 6.85
N LYS A 393 30.75 -3.71 5.84
CA LYS A 393 29.29 -3.71 5.62
C LYS A 393 28.81 -5.17 5.55
N PRO A 394 27.73 -5.56 6.26
CA PRO A 394 27.29 -6.94 6.31
C PRO A 394 27.11 -7.61 4.92
N TRP A 395 26.75 -6.81 3.91
CA TRP A 395 26.66 -7.29 2.53
C TRP A 395 28.02 -7.46 1.81
N ALA A 396 29.09 -6.79 2.28
CA ALA A 396 30.42 -6.95 1.68
C ALA A 396 30.95 -8.36 1.90
N ASN A 397 30.69 -8.96 3.06
CA ASN A 397 31.01 -10.36 3.33
C ASN A 397 30.21 -11.31 2.46
N VAL A 398 28.91 -11.03 2.24
CA VAL A 398 28.08 -11.83 1.32
C VAL A 398 28.57 -11.70 -0.12
N ALA A 399 28.89 -10.47 -0.56
CA ALA A 399 29.44 -10.26 -1.89
C ALA A 399 30.80 -10.96 -2.09
N ARG A 400 31.66 -11.01 -1.05
CA ARG A 400 32.91 -11.75 -1.06
C ARG A 400 32.65 -13.27 -1.16
N MET A 401 31.78 -13.84 -0.31
CA MET A 401 31.40 -15.25 -0.36
C MET A 401 30.80 -15.68 -1.71
N LEU A 402 30.03 -14.81 -2.34
CA LEU A 402 29.46 -15.07 -3.67
C LEU A 402 30.53 -15.02 -4.75
N ARG A 403 31.52 -14.12 -4.65
CA ARG A 403 32.67 -14.04 -5.57
C ARG A 403 33.60 -15.26 -5.41
N GLU A 404 33.86 -15.70 -4.19
CA GLU A 404 34.69 -16.90 -3.91
C GLU A 404 34.04 -18.18 -4.45
N LYS A 405 32.71 -18.29 -4.45
CA LYS A 405 31.98 -19.42 -5.06
C LYS A 405 31.90 -19.37 -6.59
N SER A 406 32.12 -18.21 -7.19
CA SER A 406 32.08 -18.04 -8.65
C SER A 406 33.47 -18.04 -9.31
N SER A 407 34.55 -18.14 -8.53
CA SER A 407 35.92 -18.26 -9.05
C SER A 407 36.19 -19.71 -9.46
N PRO A 408 36.71 -19.96 -10.68
CA PRO A 408 37.13 -21.31 -11.06
C PRO A 408 38.25 -21.80 -10.13
N PRO A 409 38.37 -23.13 -9.89
CA PRO A 409 39.42 -23.66 -9.05
C PRO A 409 40.80 -23.27 -9.61
N PRO A 410 41.81 -23.04 -8.74
CA PRO A 410 43.11 -22.66 -9.18
C PRO A 410 43.69 -23.80 -10.02
N THR A 411 44.10 -23.48 -11.23
CA THR A 411 44.84 -24.39 -12.11
C THR A 411 46.18 -24.70 -11.44
N GLU A 412 46.46 -25.96 -11.11
CA GLU A 412 47.77 -26.42 -10.67
C GLU A 412 48.81 -26.02 -11.71
N GLN A 413 49.66 -25.07 -11.37
CA GLN A 413 50.86 -24.77 -12.14
C GLN A 413 51.89 -25.80 -11.78
N THR A 414 52.18 -26.69 -12.72
CA THR A 414 53.35 -27.55 -12.70
C THR A 414 54.61 -26.66 -12.68
N THR A 415 55.41 -26.86 -11.65
CA THR A 415 56.75 -26.29 -11.50
C THR A 415 57.72 -26.96 -12.48
N ASP A 416 58.12 -26.21 -13.51
CA ASP A 416 59.34 -26.54 -14.24
C ASP A 416 60.46 -25.56 -13.76
N THR A 417 61.47 -26.16 -13.17
CA THR A 417 62.77 -25.60 -12.74
C THR A 417 63.66 -25.34 -13.95
N ALA A 418 64.13 -24.12 -14.18
CA ALA A 418 65.40 -23.88 -14.85
C ALA A 418 65.98 -22.47 -14.55
N ALA A 419 67.10 -22.47 -13.90
CA ALA A 419 68.32 -21.68 -14.02
C ALA A 419 68.30 -20.17 -14.13
N GLN A 420 69.06 -19.62 -13.17
CA GLN A 420 69.74 -18.32 -13.01
C GLN A 420 70.22 -17.65 -14.28
N GLU A 421 70.11 -16.31 -14.35
CA GLU A 421 71.31 -15.42 -14.61
C GLU A 421 71.03 -13.98 -14.14
N ASP A 422 72.10 -13.35 -13.69
CA ASP A 422 72.29 -12.11 -12.98
C ASP A 422 72.05 -10.85 -13.86
N GLY A 423 71.76 -9.71 -13.22
CA GLY A 423 71.86 -8.40 -13.84
C GLY A 423 71.18 -7.25 -13.03
N GLU A 424 72.02 -6.53 -12.32
CA GLU A 424 71.72 -5.34 -11.49
C GLU A 424 71.33 -4.10 -12.35
N PRO A 425 70.84 -3.02 -11.67
CA PRO A 425 70.00 -1.95 -12.28
C PRO A 425 70.79 -0.73 -12.72
N PRO A 426 70.17 0.31 -13.29
CA PRO A 426 70.15 1.59 -12.58
C PRO A 426 68.99 2.60 -12.84
N ILE A 427 68.68 3.33 -11.79
CA ILE A 427 68.70 4.80 -11.61
C ILE A 427 67.56 5.63 -12.23
N VAL A 428 66.77 6.21 -11.31
CA VAL A 428 66.36 7.63 -11.09
C VAL A 428 65.86 8.47 -12.28
N GLY A 429 64.73 9.11 -12.05
CA GLY A 429 64.26 10.26 -12.82
C GLY A 429 62.95 10.83 -12.33
N ASP A 430 63.09 11.92 -11.68
CA ASP A 430 62.20 12.84 -11.00
C ASP A 430 61.05 13.42 -11.84
N SER A 431 60.04 13.83 -11.11
CA SER A 431 59.33 15.12 -11.17
C SER A 431 58.05 15.27 -12.01
N ALA A 432 57.15 15.89 -11.28
CA ALA A 432 56.20 16.96 -11.62
C ALA A 432 54.73 16.60 -11.88
N ALA A 433 53.98 16.88 -10.85
CA ALA A 433 52.80 17.76 -10.74
C ALA A 433 52.00 18.08 -12.03
N CYS A 434 50.72 17.89 -11.99
CA CYS A 434 49.68 18.92 -12.05
C CYS A 434 48.26 18.38 -12.22
N GLU A 435 47.40 18.90 -11.36
CA GLU A 435 46.06 19.42 -11.52
C GLU A 435 44.88 18.52 -11.91
N VAL A 436 44.01 18.46 -10.94
CA VAL A 436 42.54 18.50 -10.86
C VAL A 436 41.78 18.86 -12.14
N LYS A 437 40.81 18.03 -12.48
CA LYS A 437 39.47 18.47 -12.90
C LYS A 437 38.39 17.39 -12.65
N ASP A 438 37.39 17.83 -11.88
CA ASP A 438 36.06 17.23 -11.71
C ASP A 438 35.37 16.94 -13.06
N SER A 439 34.73 15.80 -13.17
CA SER A 439 33.41 15.69 -13.81
C SER A 439 32.73 14.36 -13.51
N THR A 440 31.62 14.49 -12.86
CA THR A 440 30.51 13.55 -12.66
C THR A 440 30.10 12.82 -13.93
N ASN A 441 30.02 11.49 -13.91
CA ASN A 441 28.92 10.76 -14.48
C ASN A 441 28.97 9.28 -14.07
N SER A 442 28.04 8.85 -13.24
CA SER A 442 27.85 7.47 -12.84
C SER A 442 26.76 6.86 -13.71
N THR A 443 27.15 6.01 -14.63
CA THR A 443 26.23 5.10 -15.34
C THR A 443 26.54 3.68 -14.87
N VAL A 444 25.56 3.03 -14.24
CA VAL A 444 25.59 1.62 -13.82
C VAL A 444 25.18 0.77 -15.01
N PRO A 445 25.91 -0.27 -15.42
CA PRO A 445 25.46 -1.17 -16.49
C PRO A 445 24.43 -2.18 -15.97
N GLU A 446 23.35 -2.27 -16.69
CA GLU A 446 22.30 -3.28 -16.62
C GLU A 446 22.83 -4.61 -17.17
N VAL A 447 22.77 -5.67 -16.34
CA VAL A 447 23.11 -7.03 -16.79
C VAL A 447 21.84 -7.66 -17.37
N THR A 448 21.78 -7.76 -18.68
CA THR A 448 20.81 -8.55 -19.44
C THR A 448 21.28 -10.03 -19.44
N ILE A 449 20.47 -10.91 -18.88
CA ILE A 449 20.65 -12.37 -19.06
C ILE A 449 19.79 -12.79 -20.24
N ASP A 450 20.48 -13.15 -21.32
CA ASP A 450 19.92 -13.73 -22.55
C ASP A 450 19.79 -15.23 -22.35
N THR A 451 18.57 -15.77 -22.38
CA THR A 451 18.30 -17.20 -22.41
C THR A 451 17.68 -17.55 -23.75
N THR A 452 18.54 -17.90 -24.70
CA THR A 452 18.17 -18.61 -25.92
C THR A 452 17.91 -20.07 -25.59
N VAL A 453 16.67 -20.52 -25.75
CA VAL A 453 16.30 -21.94 -25.78
C VAL A 453 16.11 -22.36 -27.23
N SER A 454 16.96 -23.28 -27.71
CA SER A 454 16.90 -23.90 -29.02
C SER A 454 15.70 -24.85 -29.11
N GLU A 455 14.95 -24.69 -30.21
CA GLU A 455 13.94 -25.64 -30.68
C GLU A 455 14.58 -26.97 -31.11
N GLY A 456 13.99 -28.04 -30.63
CA GLY A 456 14.26 -29.41 -31.08
C GLY A 456 12.93 -30.10 -31.38
N THR A 457 12.65 -30.19 -32.66
CA THR A 457 11.60 -31.00 -33.31
C THR A 457 11.80 -32.49 -33.08
N THR A 458 10.74 -33.23 -32.72
CA THR A 458 10.50 -34.60 -33.22
C THR A 458 9.02 -34.97 -33.15
N ASP A 459 8.61 -35.66 -34.19
CA ASP A 459 7.31 -36.04 -34.66
C ASP A 459 6.55 -37.11 -33.88
N VAL A 460 5.23 -36.96 -33.95
CA VAL A 460 4.15 -37.94 -34.30
C VAL A 460 4.14 -39.32 -33.58
N ILE A 461 3.01 -39.66 -32.96
CA ILE A 461 2.12 -40.76 -33.38
C ILE A 461 0.73 -40.64 -32.69
N HIS A 462 -0.31 -40.70 -33.51
CA HIS A 462 -1.72 -40.91 -33.21
C HIS A 462 -1.99 -42.22 -32.43
N ASN A 463 -2.95 -42.22 -31.51
CA ASN A 463 -4.05 -43.16 -31.59
C ASN A 463 -5.31 -42.71 -30.80
N SER A 464 -6.36 -42.69 -31.49
CA SER A 464 -7.76 -42.50 -31.15
C SER A 464 -8.35 -43.73 -30.41
N THR A 465 -9.27 -43.57 -29.48
CA THR A 465 -10.70 -43.84 -29.65
C THR A 465 -11.51 -43.65 -28.34
N PRO A 466 -12.79 -43.34 -28.43
CA PRO A 466 -13.62 -42.85 -27.30
C PRO A 466 -14.49 -43.98 -26.73
N VAL A 467 -14.91 -43.82 -25.45
CA VAL A 467 -16.00 -44.62 -24.88
C VAL A 467 -16.98 -43.68 -24.20
N SER A 468 -18.22 -43.72 -24.74
CA SER A 468 -19.42 -43.06 -24.25
C SER A 468 -20.14 -43.90 -23.20
N PRO A 469 -21.26 -43.41 -22.61
CA PRO A 469 -21.60 -43.58 -21.21
C PRO A 469 -22.63 -44.67 -20.93
N VAL A 470 -22.71 -45.12 -19.68
CA VAL A 470 -23.76 -46.04 -19.19
C VAL A 470 -24.66 -45.29 -18.21
N LYS A 471 -25.96 -45.27 -18.55
CA LYS A 471 -27.13 -44.97 -17.70
C LYS A 471 -27.51 -46.19 -16.89
N ALA A 472 -28.05 -45.99 -15.67
CA ALA A 472 -29.16 -46.74 -15.04
C ALA A 472 -29.51 -46.00 -13.74
N ASP A 473 -30.62 -45.31 -13.64
CA ASP A 473 -31.96 -45.71 -13.19
C ASP A 473 -32.00 -46.52 -11.88
N THR A 474 -32.57 -45.91 -10.84
CA THR A 474 -33.83 -46.31 -10.16
C THR A 474 -34.00 -45.58 -8.82
N GLU A 475 -35.07 -44.83 -8.74
CA GLU A 475 -35.82 -44.49 -7.51
C GLU A 475 -36.80 -45.66 -7.18
N PRO A 476 -37.70 -45.54 -6.15
CA PRO A 476 -37.69 -45.02 -4.78
C PRO A 476 -38.32 -46.01 -3.75
N ARG A 477 -38.33 -45.64 -2.45
CA ARG A 477 -39.42 -45.98 -1.48
C ARG A 477 -39.18 -45.29 -0.14
N SER A 478 -39.97 -44.49 0.31
CA SER A 478 -41.11 -44.23 1.20
C SER A 478 -41.17 -45.02 2.53
N GLU A 479 -41.69 -44.28 3.52
CA GLU A 479 -42.32 -44.65 4.80
C GLU A 479 -41.41 -44.47 6.02
N SER A 480 -41.84 -43.87 7.08
CA SER A 480 -43.00 -43.21 7.67
C SER A 480 -42.75 -43.05 9.16
N THR A 481 -43.16 -41.92 9.71
CA THR A 481 -43.79 -41.71 11.03
C THR A 481 -43.13 -42.20 12.32
N SER A 482 -42.92 -41.33 13.27
CA SER A 482 -43.76 -41.05 14.44
C SER A 482 -43.00 -40.20 15.47
N ASP A 483 -43.55 -39.06 15.77
CA ASP A 483 -44.08 -38.56 17.06
C ASP A 483 -43.40 -39.01 18.36
N LEU A 484 -43.04 -38.03 19.16
CA LEU A 484 -43.55 -37.74 20.51
C LEU A 484 -42.69 -36.69 21.24
N SER A 485 -43.24 -35.51 21.41
CA SER A 485 -43.60 -34.80 22.63
C SER A 485 -42.55 -34.70 23.76
N ALA A 486 -42.15 -33.48 24.03
CA ALA A 486 -42.55 -32.59 25.17
C ALA A 486 -41.94 -32.93 26.53
N GLU A 487 -41.36 -31.97 27.12
CA GLU A 487 -41.53 -31.37 28.46
C GLU A 487 -40.20 -30.76 28.93
N SER A 488 -40.11 -29.51 29.06
CA SER A 488 -40.40 -28.57 30.15
C SER A 488 -39.45 -28.67 31.35
N ALA A 489 -38.96 -27.51 31.69
CA ALA A 489 -38.82 -26.87 33.02
C ALA A 489 -37.43 -26.79 33.68
N SER A 490 -37.03 -25.56 33.80
CA SER A 490 -36.57 -24.84 35.02
C SER A 490 -35.39 -25.40 35.84
N ARG A 491 -34.30 -24.71 35.82
CA ARG A 491 -33.85 -23.86 36.89
C ARG A 491 -32.73 -22.95 36.45
#